data_d080d2b0734801fdf649ca7c2a295303
#
_entry.id   d080d2b0734801fdf649ca7c2a295303
#
_cell.length_a   1.000
_cell.length_b   1.000
_cell.length_c   1.000
_cell.angle_alpha   90.00
_cell.angle_beta   90.00
_cell.angle_gamma   90.00
#
_symmetry.space_group_name_H-M   'P 1'
#
loop_
_entity.id
_entity.type
_entity.pdbx_description
1 polymer ?
#
loop_
_entity_poly.entity_id
_entity_poly.type
_entity_poly.pdbx_seq_one_letter_code
_entity_poly.pdbx_strand_id
1 'polypeptide(L)'
;NRYKGLRSPHKLKMAVSGCTRECAEAQGKDVGVIATEKGWNLYVCGNGGMKPRHAELLASDLDKETLIRYIDRFFMFYIQTADRLQRTSVWRDNMEGGLDYLKSVIVDDSLGLAAELERRMEHIIGTYQDEWRTAVENPEVRKRFQTYINAGANEQADPHIQFTTERGQIQIG
;
A
#
# COMPACT_ATOMS: atom_id res chain seq x y z
N ASN A 1 5.99 4.72 -3.29
CA ASN A 1 5.80 4.40 -4.71
C ASN A 1 6.11 2.94 -5.07
N ARG A 2 6.98 2.21 -4.30
CA ARG A 2 7.41 0.83 -4.63
C ARG A 2 6.24 -0.13 -4.86
N TYR A 3 5.21 -0.08 -4.03
CA TYR A 3 4.08 -1.03 -4.07
C TYR A 3 2.87 -0.50 -4.83
N LYS A 4 3.03 0.58 -5.58
CA LYS A 4 1.97 1.15 -6.40
C LYS A 4 1.56 0.17 -7.50
N GLY A 5 0.26 -0.10 -7.64
CA GLY A 5 -0.24 -1.08 -8.61
C GLY A 5 -0.18 -2.55 -8.17
N LEU A 6 0.37 -2.85 -6.99
CA LEU A 6 0.40 -4.22 -6.48
C LEU A 6 -1.03 -4.74 -6.24
N ARG A 7 -1.38 -5.82 -6.93
CA ARG A 7 -2.66 -6.51 -6.73
C ARG A 7 -2.53 -7.54 -5.63
N SER A 8 -3.47 -7.55 -4.71
CA SER A 8 -3.46 -8.43 -3.54
C SER A 8 -4.84 -9.06 -3.29
N PRO A 9 -4.92 -10.17 -2.52
CA PRO A 9 -6.18 -10.84 -2.19
C PRO A 9 -7.22 -9.92 -1.56
N HIS A 10 -6.78 -9.00 -0.69
CA HIS A 10 -7.58 -7.93 -0.12
C HIS A 10 -6.75 -6.63 -0.13
N LYS A 11 -7.41 -5.46 -0.02
CA LYS A 11 -6.70 -4.18 0.07
C LYS A 11 -5.68 -4.18 1.21
N LEU A 12 -4.47 -3.74 0.91
CA LEU A 12 -3.38 -3.59 1.87
C LEU A 12 -3.28 -2.13 2.33
N LYS A 13 -3.16 -1.94 3.63
CA LYS A 13 -2.91 -0.63 4.23
C LYS A 13 -1.54 -0.65 4.88
N MET A 14 -0.78 0.41 4.65
CA MET A 14 0.53 0.61 5.24
C MET A 14 0.60 1.96 5.96
N ALA A 15 1.39 2.02 7.02
CA ALA A 15 1.76 3.28 7.64
C ALA A 15 3.19 3.22 8.19
N VAL A 16 3.81 4.40 8.25
CA VAL A 16 5.14 4.59 8.81
C VAL A 16 5.06 5.65 9.88
N SER A 17 5.39 5.30 11.11
CA SER A 17 5.56 6.24 12.22
C SER A 17 7.04 6.58 12.38
N GLY A 18 7.34 7.87 12.36
CA GLY A 18 8.71 8.39 12.48
C GLY A 18 9.31 8.27 13.87
N CYS A 19 8.56 7.81 14.86
CA CYS A 19 9.02 7.57 16.23
C CYS A 19 8.06 6.61 16.96
N THR A 20 8.47 6.17 18.15
CA THR A 20 7.73 5.24 19.02
C THR A 20 6.42 5.81 19.59
N ARG A 21 6.12 7.10 19.40
CA ARG A 21 4.80 7.67 19.74
C ARG A 21 3.67 7.17 18.85
N GLU A 22 4.04 6.61 17.70
CA GLU A 22 3.12 5.87 16.82
C GLU A 22 1.93 6.69 16.32
N CYS A 23 2.13 8.00 16.06
CA CYS A 23 1.07 8.93 15.65
C CYS A 23 0.44 8.58 14.28
N ALA A 24 1.11 7.79 13.45
CA ALA A 24 0.58 7.33 12.16
C ALA A 24 -0.28 6.07 12.28
N GLU A 25 -0.51 5.56 13.49
CA GLU A 25 -1.29 4.34 13.76
C GLU A 25 -0.81 3.12 12.94
N ALA A 26 0.52 2.96 12.85
CA ALA A 26 1.14 1.93 12.05
C ALA A 26 0.74 0.51 12.50
N GLN A 27 0.56 0.29 13.80
CA GLN A 27 0.12 -1.00 14.35
C GLN A 27 -1.36 -1.33 14.04
N GLY A 28 -2.14 -0.39 13.52
CA GLY A 28 -3.49 -0.63 13.03
C GLY A 28 -3.57 -0.97 11.54
N LYS A 29 -2.44 -1.27 10.88
CA LYS A 29 -2.35 -1.50 9.43
C LYS A 29 -1.87 -2.92 9.13
N ASP A 30 -2.10 -3.36 7.88
CA ASP A 30 -1.61 -4.66 7.40
C ASP A 30 -0.09 -4.75 7.46
N VAL A 31 0.60 -3.64 7.20
CA VAL A 31 2.04 -3.45 7.41
C VAL A 31 2.27 -2.12 8.10
N GLY A 32 2.91 -2.16 9.26
CA GLY A 32 3.30 -1.00 10.04
C GLY A 32 4.81 -0.93 10.21
N VAL A 33 5.38 0.25 10.05
CA VAL A 33 6.80 0.51 10.27
C VAL A 33 6.93 1.60 11.31
N ILE A 34 7.74 1.37 12.34
CA ILE A 34 8.01 2.34 13.40
C ILE A 34 9.50 2.56 13.51
N ALA A 35 9.92 3.83 13.42
CA ALA A 35 11.30 4.23 13.64
C ALA A 35 11.68 4.15 15.12
N THR A 36 12.85 3.62 15.40
CA THR A 36 13.49 3.60 16.71
C THR A 36 14.89 4.22 16.60
N GLU A 37 15.56 4.39 17.73
CA GLU A 37 16.95 4.90 17.74
C GLU A 37 17.94 3.93 17.06
N LYS A 38 17.60 2.63 17.00
CA LYS A 38 18.47 1.59 16.47
C LYS A 38 18.14 1.21 15.03
N GLY A 39 17.02 1.63 14.49
CA GLY A 39 16.59 1.26 13.15
C GLY A 39 15.07 1.25 13.01
N TRP A 40 14.55 0.28 12.26
CA TRP A 40 13.14 0.16 11.96
C TRP A 40 12.54 -1.11 12.56
N ASN A 41 11.40 -0.98 13.19
CA ASN A 41 10.59 -2.12 13.59
C ASN A 41 9.49 -2.36 12.56
N LEU A 42 9.36 -3.61 12.13
CA LEU A 42 8.36 -4.06 11.17
C LEU A 42 7.24 -4.81 11.89
N TYR A 43 6.03 -4.30 11.79
CA TYR A 43 4.82 -4.91 12.32
C TYR A 43 3.93 -5.35 11.16
N VAL A 44 3.25 -6.50 11.32
CA VAL A 44 2.41 -7.08 10.27
C VAL A 44 1.06 -7.56 10.81
N CYS A 45 0.11 -7.74 9.91
CA CYS A 45 -1.18 -8.35 10.17
C CYS A 45 -2.11 -7.56 11.11
N GLY A 46 -1.93 -6.24 11.20
CA GLY A 46 -2.86 -5.36 11.89
C GLY A 46 -4.13 -5.06 11.10
N ASN A 47 -5.16 -4.63 11.80
CA ASN A 47 -6.43 -4.26 11.22
C ASN A 47 -7.15 -3.23 12.10
N GLY A 48 -7.46 -2.06 11.54
CA GLY A 48 -8.27 -1.01 12.17
C GLY A 48 -9.75 -1.03 11.79
N GLY A 49 -10.27 -2.16 11.27
CA GLY A 49 -11.67 -2.29 10.87
C GLY A 49 -12.62 -2.62 12.02
N MET A 50 -13.81 -3.12 11.70
CA MET A 50 -14.88 -3.45 12.66
C MET A 50 -14.44 -4.44 13.76
N LYS A 51 -13.49 -5.32 13.47
CA LYS A 51 -12.81 -6.17 14.46
C LYS A 51 -11.34 -5.75 14.49
N PRO A 52 -10.98 -4.74 15.29
CA PRO A 52 -9.62 -4.21 15.30
C PRO A 52 -8.63 -5.22 15.86
N ARG A 53 -7.42 -5.19 15.31
CA ARG A 53 -6.28 -5.97 15.74
C ARG A 53 -5.03 -5.14 15.68
N HIS A 54 -4.20 -5.23 16.71
CA HIS A 54 -2.85 -4.73 16.64
C HIS A 54 -2.00 -5.61 15.71
N ALA A 55 -1.19 -4.96 14.90
CA ALA A 55 -0.14 -5.64 14.15
C ALA A 55 0.90 -6.21 15.13
N GLU A 56 1.48 -7.34 14.76
CA GLU A 56 2.46 -8.02 15.57
C GLU A 56 3.87 -7.78 15.05
N LEU A 57 4.82 -7.71 15.97
CA LEU A 57 6.22 -7.44 15.65
C LEU A 57 6.84 -8.62 14.88
N LEU A 58 7.12 -8.43 13.61
CA LEU A 58 7.79 -9.40 12.76
C LEU A 58 9.30 -9.37 12.98
N ALA A 59 9.90 -8.17 12.94
CA ALA A 59 11.33 -7.97 13.14
C ALA A 59 11.62 -6.56 13.67
N SER A 60 12.72 -6.41 14.41
CA SER A 60 13.16 -5.16 15.04
C SER A 60 14.56 -4.74 14.57
N ASP A 61 14.86 -3.46 14.81
CA ASP A 61 16.20 -2.88 14.62
C ASP A 61 16.76 -3.06 13.18
N LEU A 62 15.86 -3.06 12.19
CA LEU A 62 16.20 -3.29 10.79
C LEU A 62 16.84 -2.06 10.16
N ASP A 63 17.86 -2.28 9.33
CA ASP A 63 18.27 -1.30 8.35
C ASP A 63 17.24 -1.16 7.24
N LYS A 64 17.36 -0.10 6.44
CA LYS A 64 16.39 0.23 5.38
C LYS A 64 16.28 -0.87 4.31
N GLU A 65 17.38 -1.44 3.91
CA GLU A 65 17.45 -2.44 2.85
C GLU A 65 16.80 -3.75 3.30
N THR A 66 17.10 -4.20 4.50
CA THR A 66 16.51 -5.40 5.10
C THR A 66 15.01 -5.21 5.36
N LEU A 67 14.59 -4.04 5.86
CA LEU A 67 13.19 -3.70 6.02
C LEU A 67 12.41 -3.86 4.70
N ILE A 68 12.92 -3.29 3.60
CA ILE A 68 12.26 -3.37 2.30
C ILE A 68 12.18 -4.82 1.82
N ARG A 69 13.25 -5.61 1.95
CA ARG A 69 13.26 -7.02 1.57
C ARG A 69 12.21 -7.82 2.36
N TYR A 70 12.09 -7.60 3.68
CA TYR A 70 11.10 -8.32 4.49
C TYR A 70 9.67 -7.91 4.13
N ILE A 71 9.43 -6.64 3.80
CA ILE A 71 8.11 -6.21 3.30
C ILE A 71 7.81 -6.85 1.93
N ASP A 72 8.77 -6.92 1.03
CA ASP A 72 8.62 -7.57 -0.28
C ASP A 72 8.29 -9.05 -0.12
N ARG A 73 9.03 -9.78 0.71
CA ARG A 73 8.78 -11.19 1.02
C ARG A 73 7.41 -11.39 1.63
N PHE A 74 7.04 -10.57 2.62
CA PHE A 74 5.75 -10.63 3.30
C PHE A 74 4.59 -10.45 2.30
N PHE A 75 4.65 -9.42 1.45
CA PHE A 75 3.60 -9.19 0.46
C PHE A 75 3.51 -10.32 -0.55
N MET A 76 4.63 -10.78 -1.08
CA MET A 76 4.62 -11.86 -2.06
C MET A 76 4.15 -13.18 -1.47
N PHE A 77 4.53 -13.49 -0.24
CA PHE A 77 4.08 -14.68 0.46
C PHE A 77 2.56 -14.62 0.75
N TYR A 78 2.06 -13.49 1.24
CA TYR A 78 0.63 -13.24 1.41
C TYR A 78 -0.15 -13.39 0.10
N ILE A 79 0.31 -12.77 -0.98
CA ILE A 79 -0.37 -12.82 -2.28
C ILE A 79 -0.46 -14.24 -2.82
N GLN A 80 0.53 -15.08 -2.56
CA GLN A 80 0.59 -16.44 -3.06
C GLN A 80 -0.17 -17.46 -2.22
N THR A 81 -0.38 -17.18 -0.94
CA THR A 81 -0.91 -18.17 0.01
C THR A 81 -2.25 -17.81 0.63
N ALA A 82 -2.67 -16.54 0.55
CA ALA A 82 -3.95 -16.12 1.07
C ALA A 82 -5.10 -16.38 0.09
N ASP A 83 -6.27 -16.68 0.62
CA ASP A 83 -7.49 -16.81 -0.15
C ASP A 83 -7.99 -15.46 -0.68
N ARG A 84 -8.81 -15.52 -1.72
CA ARG A 84 -9.46 -14.34 -2.27
C ARG A 84 -10.27 -13.61 -1.18
N LEU A 85 -10.09 -12.29 -1.08
CA LEU A 85 -10.71 -11.39 -0.11
C LEU A 85 -10.31 -11.63 1.35
N GLN A 86 -9.36 -12.50 1.60
CA GLN A 86 -8.83 -12.76 2.93
C GLN A 86 -7.90 -11.62 3.38
N ARG A 87 -8.17 -11.04 4.53
CA ARG A 87 -7.29 -10.02 5.13
C ARG A 87 -6.06 -10.65 5.76
N THR A 88 -4.99 -9.89 5.84
CA THR A 88 -3.71 -10.33 6.44
C THR A 88 -3.87 -10.86 7.87
N SER A 89 -4.70 -10.22 8.69
CA SER A 89 -4.98 -10.67 10.06
C SER A 89 -5.68 -12.02 10.12
N VAL A 90 -6.67 -12.25 9.24
CA VAL A 90 -7.39 -13.52 9.16
C VAL A 90 -6.51 -14.61 8.55
N TRP A 91 -5.75 -14.27 7.52
CA TRP A 91 -4.78 -15.17 6.89
C TRP A 91 -3.77 -15.69 7.90
N ARG A 92 -3.21 -14.80 8.73
CA ARG A 92 -2.27 -15.16 9.78
C ARG A 92 -2.93 -16.05 10.85
N ASP A 93 -4.20 -15.80 11.23
CA ASP A 93 -4.91 -16.62 12.21
C ASP A 93 -5.18 -18.04 11.73
N ASN A 94 -5.44 -18.20 10.43
CA ASN A 94 -5.67 -19.49 9.82
C ASN A 94 -4.37 -20.27 9.55
N MET A 95 -3.23 -19.64 9.75
CA MET A 95 -1.93 -20.24 9.51
C MET A 95 -1.46 -21.03 10.73
N GLU A 96 -1.15 -22.30 10.55
CA GLU A 96 -0.53 -23.10 11.60
C GLU A 96 0.83 -22.51 12.00
N GLY A 97 1.04 -22.29 13.29
CA GLY A 97 2.22 -21.60 13.82
C GLY A 97 2.13 -20.06 13.76
N GLY A 98 1.11 -19.48 13.12
CA GLY A 98 0.81 -18.05 13.17
C GLY A 98 2.01 -17.14 12.86
N LEU A 99 2.29 -16.19 13.77
CA LEU A 99 3.40 -15.25 13.58
C LEU A 99 4.77 -15.91 13.58
N ASP A 100 4.98 -16.94 14.40
CA ASP A 100 6.28 -17.62 14.48
C ASP A 100 6.61 -18.32 13.16
N TYR A 101 5.61 -18.92 12.54
CA TYR A 101 5.77 -19.47 11.20
C TYR A 101 6.07 -18.36 10.16
N LEU A 102 5.37 -17.23 10.22
CA LEU A 102 5.69 -16.09 9.35
C LEU A 102 7.12 -15.58 9.54
N LYS A 103 7.60 -15.50 10.78
CA LYS A 103 8.99 -15.14 11.08
C LYS A 103 9.95 -16.12 10.44
N SER A 104 9.73 -17.41 10.63
CA SER A 104 10.61 -18.44 10.08
C SER A 104 10.69 -18.35 8.54
N VAL A 105 9.59 -18.05 7.85
CA VAL A 105 9.57 -17.94 6.39
C VAL A 105 10.19 -16.61 5.90
N ILE A 106 9.80 -15.48 6.50
CA ILE A 106 10.15 -14.15 6.00
C ILE A 106 11.56 -13.74 6.45
N VAL A 107 11.88 -14.00 7.72
CA VAL A 107 13.16 -13.59 8.34
C VAL A 107 14.22 -14.64 8.14
N ASP A 108 13.93 -15.89 8.56
CA ASP A 108 14.91 -16.99 8.62
C ASP A 108 15.00 -17.77 7.30
N ASP A 109 14.11 -17.50 6.34
CA ASP A 109 14.04 -18.21 5.03
C ASP A 109 13.96 -19.73 5.17
N SER A 110 13.19 -20.22 6.14
CA SER A 110 13.08 -21.66 6.45
C SER A 110 12.61 -22.53 5.29
N LEU A 111 11.93 -21.94 4.31
CA LEU A 111 11.45 -22.61 3.10
C LEU A 111 12.37 -22.40 1.88
N GLY A 112 13.43 -21.60 2.01
CA GLY A 112 14.32 -21.27 0.89
C GLY A 112 13.64 -20.46 -0.23
N LEU A 113 12.60 -19.67 0.11
CA LEU A 113 11.79 -18.93 -0.86
C LEU A 113 12.18 -17.45 -0.98
N ALA A 114 13.05 -16.95 -0.13
CA ALA A 114 13.37 -15.52 -0.04
C ALA A 114 13.76 -14.90 -1.39
N ALA A 115 14.69 -15.52 -2.08
CA ALA A 115 15.17 -15.02 -3.38
C ALA A 115 14.07 -15.02 -4.46
N GLU A 116 13.20 -16.04 -4.45
CA GLU A 116 12.08 -16.12 -5.39
C GLU A 116 11.00 -15.06 -5.10
N LEU A 117 10.65 -14.84 -3.83
CA LEU A 117 9.70 -13.81 -3.41
C LEU A 117 10.20 -12.42 -3.79
N GLU A 118 11.48 -12.13 -3.52
CA GLU A 118 12.12 -10.86 -3.90
C GLU A 118 12.14 -10.67 -5.42
N ARG A 119 12.52 -11.69 -6.19
CA ARG A 119 12.54 -11.65 -7.65
C ARG A 119 11.14 -11.38 -8.25
N ARG A 120 10.11 -12.00 -7.70
CA ARG A 120 8.72 -11.77 -8.13
C ARG A 120 8.27 -10.35 -7.84
N MET A 121 8.60 -9.80 -6.67
CA MET A 121 8.30 -8.42 -6.35
C MET A 121 9.02 -7.46 -7.30
N GLU A 122 10.32 -7.65 -7.57
CA GLU A 122 11.06 -6.83 -8.54
C GLU A 122 10.46 -6.90 -9.95
N HIS A 123 9.98 -8.06 -10.37
CA HIS A 123 9.29 -8.17 -11.66
C HIS A 123 8.02 -7.31 -11.70
N ILE A 124 7.20 -7.36 -10.65
CA ILE A 124 5.97 -6.56 -10.57
C ILE A 124 6.30 -5.06 -10.56
N ILE A 125 7.31 -4.65 -9.80
CA ILE A 125 7.75 -3.25 -9.73
C ILE A 125 8.27 -2.78 -11.09
N GLY A 126 9.08 -3.59 -11.76
CA GLY A 126 9.67 -3.26 -13.05
C GLY A 126 8.68 -3.25 -14.22
N THR A 127 7.56 -3.95 -14.09
CA THR A 127 6.52 -4.02 -15.12
C THR A 127 5.35 -3.07 -14.86
N TYR A 128 5.32 -2.41 -13.70
CA TYR A 128 4.25 -1.49 -13.37
C TYR A 128 4.28 -0.25 -14.26
N GLN A 129 3.14 0.03 -14.89
CA GLN A 129 2.90 1.25 -15.65
C GLN A 129 1.82 2.08 -14.97
N ASP A 130 2.11 3.37 -14.75
CA ASP A 130 1.11 4.33 -14.28
C ASP A 130 0.25 4.78 -15.48
N GLU A 131 -0.92 4.18 -15.62
CA GLU A 131 -1.85 4.45 -16.73
C GLU A 131 -2.30 5.92 -16.76
N TRP A 132 -2.48 6.55 -15.60
CA TRP A 132 -2.85 7.96 -15.50
C TRP A 132 -1.72 8.86 -15.96
N ARG A 133 -0.50 8.58 -15.54
CA ARG A 133 0.67 9.31 -16.02
C ARG A 133 0.82 9.20 -17.52
N THR A 134 0.72 7.99 -18.05
CA THR A 134 0.77 7.74 -19.49
C THR A 134 -0.33 8.51 -20.24
N ALA A 135 -1.57 8.52 -19.70
CA ALA A 135 -2.68 9.27 -20.29
C ALA A 135 -2.44 10.78 -20.28
N VAL A 136 -1.90 11.31 -19.18
CA VAL A 136 -1.58 12.76 -19.06
C VAL A 136 -0.43 13.18 -19.98
N GLU A 137 0.58 12.32 -20.12
CA GLU A 137 1.75 12.58 -20.98
C GLU A 137 1.44 12.40 -22.49
N ASN A 138 0.36 11.68 -22.84
CA ASN A 138 -0.04 11.44 -24.23
C ASN A 138 -1.04 12.52 -24.71
N PRO A 139 -0.64 13.42 -25.66
CA PRO A 139 -1.52 14.49 -26.14
C PRO A 139 -2.82 14.01 -26.76
N GLU A 140 -2.81 12.85 -27.45
CA GLU A 140 -4.02 12.32 -28.09
C GLU A 140 -5.02 11.76 -27.07
N VAL A 141 -4.52 11.16 -25.99
CA VAL A 141 -5.37 10.70 -24.91
C VAL A 141 -5.91 11.88 -24.11
N ARG A 142 -5.08 12.91 -23.85
CA ARG A 142 -5.51 14.14 -23.16
C ARG A 142 -6.69 14.83 -23.82
N LYS A 143 -6.79 14.81 -25.15
CA LYS A 143 -7.92 15.41 -25.89
C LYS A 143 -9.27 14.79 -25.54
N ARG A 144 -9.30 13.59 -24.94
CA ARG A 144 -10.53 12.91 -24.50
C ARG A 144 -11.05 13.41 -23.17
N PHE A 145 -10.21 14.09 -22.38
CA PHE A 145 -10.59 14.63 -21.09
C PHE A 145 -11.13 16.04 -21.27
N GLN A 146 -12.34 16.28 -20.76
CA GLN A 146 -12.95 17.59 -20.71
C GLN A 146 -12.63 18.27 -19.39
N THR A 147 -12.40 19.56 -19.43
CA THR A 147 -12.20 20.36 -18.21
C THR A 147 -13.55 20.92 -17.79
N TYR A 148 -14.02 20.48 -16.63
CA TYR A 148 -15.32 20.92 -16.11
C TYR A 148 -15.21 22.02 -15.06
N ILE A 149 -14.03 22.26 -14.50
CA ILE A 149 -13.83 23.12 -13.34
C ILE A 149 -12.91 24.27 -13.71
N ASN A 150 -13.33 25.50 -13.38
CA ASN A 150 -12.53 26.71 -13.53
C ASN A 150 -11.93 26.86 -14.94
N ALA A 151 -12.65 26.37 -15.93
CA ALA A 151 -12.29 26.62 -17.31
C ALA A 151 -12.17 28.13 -17.50
N GLY A 152 -11.05 28.58 -18.10
CA GLY A 152 -10.87 29.98 -18.46
C GLY A 152 -12.00 30.45 -19.39
N ALA A 153 -12.18 31.76 -19.54
CA ALA A 153 -13.26 32.34 -20.28
C ALA A 153 -13.39 31.87 -21.77
N ASN A 154 -12.37 31.17 -22.28
CA ASN A 154 -12.31 30.63 -23.63
C ASN A 154 -12.45 29.11 -23.74
N GLU A 155 -12.64 28.42 -22.64
CA GLU A 155 -12.85 26.95 -22.61
C GLU A 155 -14.34 26.67 -22.50
N GLN A 156 -14.84 25.74 -23.31
CA GLN A 156 -16.21 25.28 -23.22
C GLN A 156 -16.41 24.54 -21.89
N ALA A 157 -16.84 25.26 -20.86
CA ALA A 157 -17.32 24.68 -19.63
C ALA A 157 -18.67 24.00 -19.89
N ASP A 158 -18.97 22.92 -19.15
CA ASP A 158 -20.29 22.34 -19.16
C ASP A 158 -21.31 23.44 -18.74
N PRO A 159 -22.29 23.79 -19.58
CA PRO A 159 -23.22 24.85 -19.25
C PRO A 159 -24.08 24.60 -18.01
N HIS A 160 -24.11 23.34 -17.53
CA HIS A 160 -24.87 22.94 -16.33
C HIS A 160 -24.03 22.96 -15.05
N ILE A 161 -22.70 23.13 -15.14
CA ILE A 161 -21.81 23.13 -13.97
C ILE A 161 -20.95 24.40 -14.02
N GLN A 162 -21.32 25.39 -13.24
CA GLN A 162 -20.54 26.61 -13.08
C GLN A 162 -19.97 26.67 -11.67
N PHE A 163 -18.64 26.77 -11.57
CA PHE A 163 -17.98 27.05 -10.30
C PHE A 163 -17.63 28.55 -10.24
N THR A 164 -18.09 29.22 -9.21
CA THR A 164 -17.70 30.60 -8.97
C THR A 164 -16.32 30.65 -8.31
N THR A 165 -15.54 31.69 -8.63
CA THR A 165 -14.24 31.95 -8.02
C THR A 165 -14.31 32.26 -6.52
N GLU A 166 -15.48 32.54 -6.00
CA GLU A 166 -15.74 32.75 -4.58
C GLU A 166 -16.12 31.42 -3.93
N ARG A 167 -15.13 30.89 -3.20
CA ARG A 167 -15.23 29.75 -2.27
C ARG A 167 -16.53 28.94 -2.33
N GLY A 168 -16.59 27.97 -3.19
CA GLY A 168 -17.41 26.79 -2.98
C GLY A 168 -18.91 26.94 -3.23
N GLN A 169 -19.38 27.95 -3.90
CA GLN A 169 -20.76 28.00 -4.38
C GLN A 169 -20.86 27.34 -5.75
N ILE A 170 -21.46 26.16 -5.77
CA ILE A 170 -21.87 25.50 -7.00
C ILE A 170 -23.20 26.09 -7.39
N GLN A 171 -23.26 26.79 -8.54
CA GLN A 171 -24.53 27.12 -9.15
C GLN A 171 -24.90 25.98 -10.09
N ILE A 172 -25.91 25.24 -9.70
CA ILE A 172 -26.56 24.28 -10.57
C ILE A 172 -27.67 25.05 -11.29
N GLY A 173 -27.52 25.19 -12.59
CA GLY A 173 -28.54 25.78 -13.45
C GLY A 173 -29.76 24.88 -13.59
#